data_a5dc721c5daac9cd98549d3b4636b7a4
#
_entry.id   a5dc721c5daac9cd98549d3b4636b7a4
#
_cell.length_a   1.000
_cell.length_b   1.000
_cell.length_c   1.000
_cell.angle_alpha   90.00
_cell.angle_beta   90.00
_cell.angle_gamma   90.00
#
_symmetry.space_group_name_H-M   'P 1'
#
loop_
_entity.id
_entity.type
_entity.pdbx_description
1 polymer ?
#
loop_
_entity_poly.entity_id
_entity_poly.type
_entity_poly.pdbx_seq_one_letter_code
_entity_poly.pdbx_strand_id
1 'polypeptide(L)'
;DGLSIKGNVEKVYDGWRFPKEWITTGFGLEAPKVRYINGYYYLMCAEGGTLGPPTAHMAVLARSKSINGPWENSPYNPVVHTSDNDEKWWNKGHGSLIDTPDGNWYIVYHAYEKGYLNLGRQTLIEPLEWTNDGWLRLKKGVACDKPIKKPITSQGQVGMLQHLSEFRVGKEWRFYREFSSDRYSVDANTITIQGKGDSPHNSSPLLFVGGCHAYELEVEIEFEGDATAGLVLWYNNKYMVGAGISPTARYSYRRESTSRRGSHKETSRIWLRLKNDHHIVSGTYSLDGKTWLKDDWGMEISGFNNNTLGGFMSMLPGIFTCGN
;
A
#
# COMPACT_ATOMS: atom_id res chain seq x y z
N ASP A 1 3.31 24.50 20.36
CA ASP A 1 3.92 23.16 20.50
C ASP A 1 3.26 22.09 19.60
N GLY A 2 2.07 22.39 19.08
CA GLY A 2 1.32 21.43 18.25
C GLY A 2 0.67 20.27 19.01
N LEU A 3 0.72 20.29 20.33
CA LEU A 3 0.24 19.21 21.20
C LEU A 3 -1.01 19.60 22.01
N SER A 4 -1.35 20.89 22.01
CA SER A 4 -2.49 21.42 22.79
C SER A 4 -3.38 22.32 21.94
N ILE A 5 -4.70 22.24 22.17
CA ILE A 5 -5.69 23.14 21.57
C ILE A 5 -5.80 24.39 22.43
N LYS A 6 -5.71 25.58 21.81
CA LYS A 6 -5.96 26.86 22.45
C LYS A 6 -7.31 27.41 21.99
N GLY A 7 -8.14 27.82 22.95
CA GLY A 7 -9.48 28.37 22.68
C GLY A 7 -10.54 27.31 22.44
N ASN A 8 -11.68 27.75 21.93
CA ASN A 8 -12.82 26.89 21.64
C ASN A 8 -12.68 26.24 20.26
N VAL A 9 -13.21 25.05 20.11
CA VAL A 9 -13.34 24.39 18.81
C VAL A 9 -14.59 24.91 18.12
N GLU A 10 -14.41 25.47 16.92
CA GLU A 10 -15.48 26.01 16.10
C GLU A 10 -15.60 25.24 14.80
N LYS A 11 -16.83 25.01 14.36
CA LYS A 11 -17.11 24.41 13.06
C LYS A 11 -17.06 25.51 12.00
N VAL A 12 -16.14 25.38 11.03
CA VAL A 12 -15.92 26.40 9.99
C VAL A 12 -16.36 25.96 8.60
N TYR A 13 -16.59 24.67 8.34
CA TYR A 13 -16.93 24.13 7.03
C TYR A 13 -17.84 22.91 7.13
N ASP A 14 -18.81 22.81 6.18
CA ASP A 14 -19.81 21.75 6.12
C ASP A 14 -19.64 20.75 5.01
N GLY A 15 -18.60 20.89 4.20
CA GLY A 15 -18.37 20.08 3.01
C GLY A 15 -19.11 20.57 1.76
N TRP A 16 -18.89 19.86 0.67
CA TRP A 16 -19.47 20.21 -0.63
C TRP A 16 -20.91 19.70 -0.78
N ARG A 17 -21.25 18.55 -0.23
CA ARG A 17 -22.55 17.91 -0.41
C ARG A 17 -22.76 17.42 -1.84
N PHE A 18 -22.13 16.30 -2.18
CA PHE A 18 -22.31 15.63 -3.48
C PHE A 18 -23.78 15.32 -3.79
N PRO A 19 -24.14 15.15 -5.08
CA PRO A 19 -25.51 14.83 -5.51
C PRO A 19 -26.08 13.61 -4.77
N LYS A 20 -27.35 13.67 -4.38
CA LYS A 20 -28.00 12.62 -3.56
C LYS A 20 -28.09 11.27 -4.26
N GLU A 21 -28.14 11.27 -5.57
CA GLU A 21 -28.18 10.09 -6.43
C GLU A 21 -26.84 9.35 -6.53
N TRP A 22 -25.75 9.96 -6.07
CA TRP A 22 -24.45 9.31 -6.09
C TRP A 22 -24.36 8.23 -5.03
N ILE A 23 -23.86 7.07 -5.43
CA ILE A 23 -23.68 5.92 -4.52
C ILE A 23 -22.36 6.09 -3.77
N THR A 24 -22.47 6.39 -2.49
CA THR A 24 -21.33 6.55 -1.57
C THR A 24 -21.55 5.71 -0.32
N THR A 25 -20.49 5.49 0.45
CA THR A 25 -20.57 4.79 1.75
C THR A 25 -20.98 5.69 2.89
N GLY A 26 -21.14 6.98 2.64
CA GLY A 26 -21.47 8.01 3.61
C GLY A 26 -20.86 9.35 3.24
N PHE A 27 -21.16 10.38 4.01
CA PHE A 27 -20.63 11.73 3.73
C PHE A 27 -19.11 11.81 3.99
N GLY A 28 -18.63 11.32 5.13
CA GLY A 28 -17.22 11.05 5.43
C GLY A 28 -16.27 12.23 5.19
N LEU A 29 -16.67 13.47 5.56
CA LEU A 29 -15.80 14.65 5.42
C LEU A 29 -14.56 14.50 6.31
N GLU A 30 -13.38 14.48 5.68
CA GLU A 30 -12.10 14.26 6.38
C GLU A 30 -10.91 14.92 5.69
N ALA A 31 -9.73 14.79 6.30
CA ALA A 31 -8.42 15.17 5.75
C ALA A 31 -8.33 16.62 5.26
N PRO A 32 -8.72 17.62 6.05
CA PRO A 32 -8.64 19.01 5.66
C PRO A 32 -7.18 19.46 5.49
N LYS A 33 -6.89 20.11 4.35
CA LYS A 33 -5.58 20.70 4.03
C LYS A 33 -5.80 22.10 3.52
N VAL A 34 -5.21 23.08 4.18
CA VAL A 34 -5.37 24.49 3.85
C VAL A 34 -4.09 25.06 3.25
N ARG A 35 -4.25 25.82 2.15
CA ARG A 35 -3.17 26.61 1.54
C ARG A 35 -3.63 28.04 1.29
N TYR A 36 -2.79 29.01 1.57
CA TYR A 36 -3.03 30.42 1.23
C TYR A 36 -2.38 30.75 -0.10
N ILE A 37 -3.21 31.09 -1.12
CA ILE A 37 -2.75 31.32 -2.49
C ILE A 37 -3.53 32.52 -3.06
N ASN A 38 -2.83 33.50 -3.61
CA ASN A 38 -3.42 34.66 -4.30
C ASN A 38 -4.56 35.37 -3.52
N GLY A 39 -4.37 35.52 -2.20
CA GLY A 39 -5.34 36.25 -1.36
C GLY A 39 -6.53 35.41 -0.87
N TYR A 40 -6.53 34.09 -1.11
CA TYR A 40 -7.54 33.15 -0.62
C TYR A 40 -6.90 31.99 0.13
N TYR A 41 -7.60 31.52 1.16
CA TYR A 41 -7.39 30.20 1.73
C TYR A 41 -8.12 29.19 0.87
N TYR A 42 -7.41 28.16 0.39
CA TYR A 42 -7.99 27.02 -0.31
C TYR A 42 -7.98 25.82 0.64
N LEU A 43 -9.16 25.26 0.84
CA LEU A 43 -9.37 24.09 1.71
C LEU A 43 -9.68 22.89 0.82
N MET A 44 -8.80 21.89 0.82
CA MET A 44 -9.04 20.60 0.20
C MET A 44 -9.44 19.59 1.27
N CYS A 45 -10.52 18.88 1.01
CA CYS A 45 -11.01 17.78 1.86
C CYS A 45 -11.25 16.53 1.02
N ALA A 46 -11.37 15.40 1.71
CA ALA A 46 -11.96 14.19 1.17
C ALA A 46 -13.43 14.08 1.60
N GLU A 47 -14.25 13.53 0.72
CA GLU A 47 -15.64 13.14 1.01
C GLU A 47 -15.89 11.72 0.53
N GLY A 48 -16.90 11.06 1.12
CA GLY A 48 -17.19 9.65 0.87
C GLY A 48 -16.13 8.72 1.46
N GLY A 49 -16.24 7.45 1.17
CA GLY A 49 -15.36 6.43 1.74
C GLY A 49 -14.68 5.56 0.68
N THR A 50 -13.62 4.88 1.08
CA THR A 50 -12.84 3.98 0.22
C THR A 50 -13.32 2.52 0.26
N LEU A 51 -14.30 2.21 1.10
CA LEU A 51 -14.97 0.92 1.15
C LEU A 51 -16.25 0.95 0.30
N GLY A 52 -16.55 -0.14 -0.39
CA GLY A 52 -17.77 -0.28 -1.17
C GLY A 52 -17.64 0.14 -2.63
N PRO A 53 -18.63 0.89 -3.19
CA PRO A 53 -18.66 1.17 -4.62
C PRO A 53 -17.43 1.91 -5.12
N PRO A 54 -16.96 1.63 -6.36
CA PRO A 54 -15.82 2.33 -6.96
C PRO A 54 -15.93 3.85 -6.98
N THR A 55 -17.16 4.36 -7.03
CA THR A 55 -17.50 5.80 -7.11
C THR A 55 -17.66 6.47 -5.73
N ALA A 56 -17.38 5.79 -4.62
CA ALA A 56 -17.76 6.26 -3.30
C ALA A 56 -16.88 7.38 -2.72
N HIS A 57 -15.68 7.61 -3.26
CA HIS A 57 -14.70 8.55 -2.68
C HIS A 57 -14.33 9.67 -3.62
N MET A 58 -14.01 10.84 -3.06
CA MET A 58 -13.66 12.01 -3.86
C MET A 58 -12.77 13.00 -3.10
N ALA A 59 -12.14 13.92 -3.82
CA ALA A 59 -11.50 15.10 -3.27
C ALA A 59 -12.24 16.36 -3.70
N VAL A 60 -12.54 17.24 -2.75
CA VAL A 60 -13.31 18.47 -2.95
C VAL A 60 -12.51 19.69 -2.53
N LEU A 61 -12.78 20.83 -3.17
CA LEU A 61 -12.08 22.08 -2.94
C LEU A 61 -13.08 23.18 -2.58
N ALA A 62 -12.73 23.96 -1.56
CA ALA A 62 -13.40 25.19 -1.18
C ALA A 62 -12.37 26.32 -1.02
N ARG A 63 -12.81 27.58 -1.04
CA ARG A 63 -11.97 28.74 -0.75
C ARG A 63 -12.66 29.76 0.14
N SER A 64 -11.88 30.57 0.84
CA SER A 64 -12.36 31.71 1.63
C SER A 64 -11.30 32.80 1.70
N LYS A 65 -11.72 34.05 1.93
CA LYS A 65 -10.81 35.15 2.28
C LYS A 65 -10.40 35.13 3.75
N SER A 66 -11.10 34.38 4.58
CA SER A 66 -10.81 34.20 6.00
C SER A 66 -10.69 32.72 6.33
N ILE A 67 -9.73 32.35 7.21
CA ILE A 67 -9.57 30.98 7.69
C ILE A 67 -10.83 30.47 8.41
N ASN A 68 -11.61 31.35 8.97
CA ASN A 68 -12.87 31.06 9.66
C ASN A 68 -14.08 31.01 8.73
N GLY A 69 -13.88 31.23 7.42
CA GLY A 69 -14.99 31.27 6.47
C GLY A 69 -15.58 32.68 6.29
N PRO A 70 -16.72 32.81 5.62
CA PRO A 70 -17.45 31.73 4.98
C PRO A 70 -16.68 31.09 3.83
N TRP A 71 -16.84 29.77 3.68
CA TRP A 71 -16.19 28.98 2.63
C TRP A 71 -17.12 28.84 1.41
N GLU A 72 -16.58 29.16 0.23
CA GLU A 72 -17.21 28.96 -1.06
C GLU A 72 -16.75 27.64 -1.67
N ASN A 73 -17.65 26.76 -2.03
CA ASN A 73 -17.31 25.52 -2.72
C ASN A 73 -16.93 25.77 -4.18
N SER A 74 -15.94 25.04 -4.67
CA SER A 74 -15.57 25.08 -6.09
C SER A 74 -16.72 24.64 -6.96
N PRO A 75 -17.06 25.41 -8.03
CA PRO A 75 -18.04 24.98 -9.03
C PRO A 75 -17.54 23.80 -9.88
N TYR A 76 -16.26 23.42 -9.72
CA TYR A 76 -15.61 22.30 -10.40
C TYR A 76 -15.47 21.06 -9.52
N ASN A 77 -16.14 21.04 -8.37
CA ASN A 77 -16.14 19.85 -7.50
C ASN A 77 -16.92 18.70 -8.14
N PRO A 78 -16.47 17.46 -7.89
CA PRO A 78 -15.25 17.10 -7.19
C PRO A 78 -14.01 17.31 -8.07
N VAL A 79 -12.85 17.64 -7.44
CA VAL A 79 -11.59 17.82 -8.17
C VAL A 79 -11.11 16.49 -8.75
N VAL A 80 -11.20 15.42 -7.97
CA VAL A 80 -10.99 14.02 -8.43
C VAL A 80 -12.11 13.14 -7.91
N HIS A 81 -12.55 12.21 -8.74
CA HIS A 81 -13.63 11.28 -8.47
C HIS A 81 -13.58 10.13 -9.49
N THR A 82 -14.03 8.95 -9.12
CA THR A 82 -14.30 7.87 -10.07
C THR A 82 -15.74 7.97 -10.50
N SER A 83 -15.97 8.30 -11.77
CA SER A 83 -17.31 8.55 -12.31
C SER A 83 -17.97 7.28 -12.85
N ASP A 84 -17.17 6.29 -13.22
CA ASP A 84 -17.64 5.05 -13.84
C ASP A 84 -16.90 3.83 -13.27
N ASN A 85 -17.61 2.72 -13.13
CA ASN A 85 -17.04 1.43 -12.68
C ASN A 85 -16.06 0.82 -13.69
N ASP A 86 -16.03 1.30 -14.93
CA ASP A 86 -15.10 0.84 -15.95
C ASP A 86 -13.78 1.59 -15.95
N GLU A 87 -13.67 2.67 -15.19
CA GLU A 87 -12.39 3.33 -14.99
C GLU A 87 -11.34 2.40 -14.36
N LYS A 88 -10.06 2.61 -14.73
CA LYS A 88 -8.94 1.86 -14.19
C LYS A 88 -8.74 2.08 -12.69
N TRP A 89 -8.99 3.30 -12.21
CA TRP A 89 -8.73 3.73 -10.84
C TRP A 89 -10.02 3.99 -10.09
N TRP A 90 -10.23 3.24 -9.01
CA TRP A 90 -11.42 3.25 -8.18
C TRP A 90 -11.21 4.01 -6.88
N ASN A 91 -12.29 4.62 -6.36
CA ASN A 91 -12.26 5.36 -5.10
C ASN A 91 -11.16 6.44 -5.07
N LYS A 92 -11.04 7.21 -6.15
CA LYS A 92 -10.11 8.35 -6.23
C LYS A 92 -10.48 9.41 -5.22
N GLY A 93 -9.56 9.80 -4.33
CA GLY A 93 -9.84 10.81 -3.31
C GLY A 93 -8.68 11.09 -2.37
N HIS A 94 -8.98 11.77 -1.26
CA HIS A 94 -8.02 12.14 -0.21
C HIS A 94 -6.83 12.95 -0.77
N GLY A 95 -7.14 13.96 -1.59
CA GLY A 95 -6.15 14.72 -2.34
C GLY A 95 -5.34 15.71 -1.51
N SER A 96 -4.17 16.07 -2.05
CA SER A 96 -3.33 17.17 -1.58
C SER A 96 -2.87 18.01 -2.76
N LEU A 97 -2.99 19.33 -2.67
CA LEU A 97 -2.44 20.25 -3.65
C LEU A 97 -0.93 20.39 -3.48
N ILE A 98 -0.20 20.29 -4.56
CA ILE A 98 1.24 20.58 -4.61
C ILE A 98 1.54 21.49 -5.79
N ASP A 99 2.52 22.33 -5.63
CA ASP A 99 3.11 23.18 -6.67
C ASP A 99 4.58 22.86 -6.84
N THR A 100 5.09 23.09 -8.02
CA THR A 100 6.50 22.94 -8.36
C THR A 100 7.17 24.31 -8.54
N PRO A 101 8.49 24.43 -8.38
CA PRO A 101 9.20 25.69 -8.55
C PRO A 101 9.01 26.37 -9.91
N ASP A 102 8.63 25.63 -10.94
CA ASP A 102 8.29 26.16 -12.27
C ASP A 102 6.83 26.63 -12.40
N GLY A 103 6.09 26.68 -11.27
CA GLY A 103 4.73 27.22 -11.19
C GLY A 103 3.63 26.26 -11.64
N ASN A 104 3.95 25.00 -11.94
CA ASN A 104 2.92 24.00 -12.26
C ASN A 104 2.25 23.48 -10.99
N TRP A 105 0.97 23.13 -11.11
CA TRP A 105 0.16 22.61 -10.02
C TRP A 105 -0.25 21.18 -10.29
N TYR A 106 -0.30 20.40 -9.22
CA TYR A 106 -0.71 18.98 -9.24
C TYR A 106 -1.59 18.69 -8.04
N ILE A 107 -2.38 17.63 -8.19
CA ILE A 107 -3.01 16.94 -7.07
C ILE A 107 -2.36 15.57 -6.90
N VAL A 108 -1.97 15.24 -5.66
CA VAL A 108 -1.57 13.89 -5.25
C VAL A 108 -2.71 13.31 -4.46
N TYR A 109 -3.15 12.11 -4.81
CA TYR A 109 -4.28 11.44 -4.19
C TYR A 109 -4.10 9.93 -4.23
N HIS A 110 -4.99 9.18 -3.61
CA HIS A 110 -4.93 7.73 -3.69
C HIS A 110 -6.13 7.14 -4.44
N ALA A 111 -5.93 5.93 -4.98
CA ALA A 111 -6.98 5.12 -5.58
C ALA A 111 -6.64 3.63 -5.53
N TYR A 112 -7.62 2.77 -5.67
CA TYR A 112 -7.41 1.35 -5.94
C TYR A 112 -7.32 1.10 -7.44
N GLU A 113 -6.46 0.18 -7.85
CA GLU A 113 -6.49 -0.30 -9.23
C GLU A 113 -7.58 -1.35 -9.42
N LYS A 114 -8.44 -1.16 -10.42
CA LYS A 114 -9.49 -2.11 -10.83
C LYS A 114 -8.87 -3.50 -11.06
N GLY A 115 -9.42 -4.52 -10.41
CA GLY A 115 -8.91 -5.89 -10.48
C GLY A 115 -7.75 -6.19 -9.53
N TYR A 116 -7.12 -5.19 -8.90
CA TYR A 116 -5.94 -5.36 -8.02
C TYR A 116 -6.10 -4.68 -6.67
N LEU A 117 -7.27 -4.78 -6.06
CA LEU A 117 -7.55 -4.17 -4.76
C LEU A 117 -6.63 -4.67 -3.64
N ASN A 118 -6.07 -5.88 -3.79
CA ASN A 118 -5.11 -6.47 -2.87
C ASN A 118 -3.73 -5.75 -2.85
N LEU A 119 -3.41 -4.95 -3.88
CA LEU A 119 -2.25 -4.05 -3.83
C LEU A 119 -2.48 -2.83 -2.92
N GLY A 120 -3.70 -2.64 -2.42
CA GLY A 120 -4.08 -1.50 -1.60
C GLY A 120 -4.21 -0.21 -2.41
N ARG A 121 -4.26 0.92 -1.68
CA ARG A 121 -4.39 2.25 -2.28
C ARG A 121 -3.07 2.69 -2.88
N GLN A 122 -3.06 2.92 -4.18
CA GLN A 122 -1.91 3.42 -4.92
C GLN A 122 -1.89 4.95 -4.91
N THR A 123 -0.71 5.55 -4.84
CA THR A 123 -0.54 7.00 -4.92
C THR A 123 -0.48 7.44 -6.37
N LEU A 124 -1.36 8.35 -6.73
CA LEU A 124 -1.46 8.94 -8.06
C LEU A 124 -1.15 10.43 -8.02
N ILE A 125 -0.71 10.97 -9.16
CA ILE A 125 -0.48 12.38 -9.36
C ILE A 125 -1.09 12.82 -10.68
N GLU A 126 -1.87 13.92 -10.67
CA GLU A 126 -2.41 14.53 -11.89
C GLU A 126 -2.15 16.04 -11.93
N PRO A 127 -1.92 16.59 -13.14
CA PRO A 127 -1.73 18.03 -13.29
C PRO A 127 -3.04 18.80 -13.11
N LEU A 128 -2.94 19.93 -12.46
CA LEU A 128 -4.04 20.91 -12.32
C LEU A 128 -3.79 22.11 -13.21
N GLU A 129 -4.88 22.82 -13.52
CA GLU A 129 -4.84 24.13 -14.18
C GLU A 129 -5.66 25.15 -13.40
N TRP A 130 -5.22 26.41 -13.41
CA TRP A 130 -5.99 27.53 -12.91
C TRP A 130 -7.08 27.91 -13.92
N THR A 131 -8.29 28.08 -13.45
CA THR A 131 -9.39 28.65 -14.21
C THR A 131 -9.36 30.19 -14.16
N ASN A 132 -10.03 30.84 -15.09
CA ASN A 132 -10.09 32.32 -15.12
C ASN A 132 -10.76 32.93 -13.88
N ASP A 133 -11.63 32.19 -13.20
CA ASP A 133 -12.32 32.58 -11.97
C ASP A 133 -11.55 32.18 -10.70
N GLY A 134 -10.28 31.73 -10.85
CA GLY A 134 -9.35 31.52 -9.75
C GLY A 134 -9.54 30.22 -9.00
N TRP A 135 -9.97 29.16 -9.68
CA TRP A 135 -10.05 27.81 -9.11
C TRP A 135 -9.01 26.87 -9.72
N LEU A 136 -8.64 25.85 -8.96
CA LEU A 136 -7.86 24.71 -9.47
C LEU A 136 -8.81 23.59 -9.86
N ARG A 137 -8.58 23.00 -11.03
CA ARG A 137 -9.28 21.81 -11.51
C ARG A 137 -8.28 20.89 -12.24
N LEU A 138 -8.67 19.65 -12.50
CA LEU A 138 -7.88 18.76 -13.37
C LEU A 138 -7.67 19.40 -14.74
N LYS A 139 -6.44 19.29 -15.22
CA LYS A 139 -6.07 19.82 -16.53
C LYS A 139 -6.82 19.07 -17.63
N LYS A 140 -7.49 19.80 -18.50
CA LYS A 140 -8.25 19.20 -19.61
C LYS A 140 -7.37 18.37 -20.53
N GLY A 141 -7.88 17.23 -20.99
CA GLY A 141 -7.21 16.35 -21.95
C GLY A 141 -6.12 15.45 -21.34
N VAL A 142 -5.96 15.45 -20.03
CA VAL A 142 -5.10 14.49 -19.32
C VAL A 142 -5.99 13.41 -18.71
N ALA A 143 -5.67 12.16 -19.00
CA ALA A 143 -6.37 11.00 -18.45
C ALA A 143 -5.54 10.35 -17.36
N CYS A 144 -6.14 10.02 -16.21
CA CYS A 144 -5.47 9.45 -15.05
C CYS A 144 -4.91 8.03 -15.26
N ASP A 145 -5.30 7.36 -16.34
CA ASP A 145 -4.82 6.03 -16.73
C ASP A 145 -3.53 6.06 -17.57
N LYS A 146 -3.04 7.25 -17.92
CA LYS A 146 -1.85 7.44 -18.75
C LYS A 146 -0.72 8.11 -17.98
N PRO A 147 0.55 7.72 -18.26
CA PRO A 147 1.70 8.41 -17.69
C PRO A 147 1.72 9.89 -18.06
N ILE A 148 2.05 10.74 -17.12
CA ILE A 148 2.30 12.16 -17.34
C ILE A 148 3.81 12.43 -17.44
N LYS A 149 4.19 13.56 -18.03
CA LYS A 149 5.57 14.04 -18.00
C LYS A 149 6.00 14.24 -16.54
N LYS A 150 7.15 13.68 -16.17
CA LYS A 150 7.72 13.83 -14.84
C LYS A 150 7.91 15.31 -14.49
N PRO A 151 7.49 15.77 -13.30
CA PRO A 151 7.78 17.13 -12.84
C PRO A 151 9.28 17.43 -12.83
N ILE A 152 9.67 18.66 -13.21
CA ILE A 152 11.07 19.03 -13.45
C ILE A 152 11.98 18.83 -12.24
N THR A 153 11.44 19.00 -11.03
CA THR A 153 12.19 18.93 -9.77
C THR A 153 12.55 17.52 -9.31
N SER A 154 12.00 16.48 -9.92
CA SER A 154 12.31 15.12 -9.50
C SER A 154 13.62 14.65 -10.14
N GLN A 155 14.69 14.67 -9.38
CA GLN A 155 15.92 13.97 -9.73
C GLN A 155 15.68 12.47 -9.75
N GLY A 156 16.44 11.74 -10.58
CA GLY A 156 16.22 10.32 -10.84
C GLY A 156 15.98 9.53 -9.56
N GLN A 157 14.86 8.81 -9.50
CA GLN A 157 14.63 7.87 -8.41
C GLN A 157 15.12 6.49 -8.82
N VAL A 158 15.86 5.89 -7.93
CA VAL A 158 16.14 4.46 -7.97
C VAL A 158 14.83 3.75 -7.66
N GLY A 159 14.41 2.83 -8.50
CA GLY A 159 13.21 2.03 -8.24
C GLY A 159 13.33 1.28 -6.91
N MET A 160 12.25 1.24 -6.15
CA MET A 160 12.21 0.61 -4.81
C MET A 160 12.74 -0.84 -4.82
N LEU A 161 12.46 -1.59 -5.88
CA LEU A 161 12.90 -2.99 -6.06
C LEU A 161 14.44 -3.16 -6.08
N GLN A 162 15.21 -2.12 -6.45
CA GLN A 162 16.67 -2.20 -6.50
C GLN A 162 17.33 -2.28 -5.12
N HIS A 163 16.59 -2.01 -4.05
CA HIS A 163 17.10 -2.00 -2.68
C HIS A 163 16.58 -3.14 -1.81
N LEU A 164 15.74 -4.02 -2.34
CA LEU A 164 15.11 -5.07 -1.53
C LEU A 164 16.10 -6.13 -1.08
N SER A 165 17.18 -6.37 -1.84
CA SER A 165 18.27 -7.27 -1.45
C SER A 165 19.19 -6.73 -0.35
N GLU A 166 19.12 -5.44 -0.03
CA GLU A 166 20.02 -4.80 0.95
C GLU A 166 19.51 -4.85 2.39
N PHE A 167 18.35 -5.42 2.66
CA PHE A 167 17.73 -5.52 4.01
C PHE A 167 17.84 -4.25 4.86
N ARG A 168 17.49 -3.10 4.31
CA ARG A 168 17.50 -1.84 5.08
C ARG A 168 16.31 -1.77 6.04
N VAL A 169 16.45 -2.47 7.17
CA VAL A 169 15.41 -2.54 8.20
C VAL A 169 15.14 -1.15 8.79
N GLY A 170 13.85 -0.81 8.93
CA GLY A 170 13.41 0.52 9.34
C GLY A 170 13.21 1.51 8.19
N LYS A 171 13.63 1.14 6.96
CA LYS A 171 13.36 1.87 5.71
C LYS A 171 12.39 1.09 4.84
N GLU A 172 12.86 0.32 3.87
CA GLU A 172 12.03 -0.50 2.99
C GLU A 172 11.50 -1.74 3.70
N TRP A 173 12.28 -2.31 4.61
CA TRP A 173 11.93 -3.49 5.36
C TRP A 173 11.50 -3.15 6.79
N ARG A 174 10.38 -3.70 7.26
CA ARG A 174 9.86 -3.50 8.62
C ARG A 174 9.26 -4.77 9.18
N PHE A 175 9.57 -5.05 10.45
CA PHE A 175 8.89 -6.12 11.17
C PHE A 175 7.43 -5.74 11.46
N TYR A 176 6.54 -6.70 11.31
CA TYR A 176 5.14 -6.51 11.61
C TYR A 176 4.92 -6.34 13.12
N ARG A 177 4.54 -5.12 13.52
CA ARG A 177 4.25 -4.77 14.92
C ARG A 177 5.38 -5.08 15.92
N GLU A 178 6.62 -5.09 15.46
CA GLU A 178 7.79 -5.27 16.29
C GLU A 178 8.82 -4.19 16.00
N PHE A 179 9.42 -3.63 17.06
CA PHE A 179 10.38 -2.53 16.95
C PHE A 179 11.73 -2.87 17.59
N SER A 180 11.87 -4.06 18.19
CA SER A 180 13.13 -4.50 18.81
C SER A 180 14.19 -4.79 17.75
N SER A 181 15.41 -4.26 17.97
CA SER A 181 16.58 -4.56 17.15
C SER A 181 17.32 -5.82 17.58
N ASP A 182 16.95 -6.43 18.73
CA ASP A 182 17.71 -7.52 19.36
C ASP A 182 17.50 -8.85 18.65
N ARG A 183 16.48 -8.92 17.79
CA ARG A 183 16.08 -10.14 17.10
C ARG A 183 16.81 -10.40 15.80
N TYR A 184 17.51 -9.41 15.25
CA TYR A 184 18.15 -9.54 13.94
C TYR A 184 19.50 -8.84 13.88
N SER A 185 20.35 -9.31 12.98
CA SER A 185 21.54 -8.60 12.55
C SER A 185 21.65 -8.61 11.03
N VAL A 186 22.25 -7.58 10.46
CA VAL A 186 22.46 -7.44 9.02
C VAL A 186 23.95 -7.34 8.73
N ASP A 187 24.44 -8.18 7.83
CA ASP A 187 25.79 -8.14 7.30
C ASP A 187 25.74 -8.22 5.77
N ALA A 188 26.15 -7.14 5.12
CA ALA A 188 26.04 -6.95 3.67
C ALA A 188 24.62 -7.26 3.15
N ASN A 189 24.44 -8.33 2.39
CA ASN A 189 23.18 -8.77 1.81
C ASN A 189 22.53 -9.94 2.58
N THR A 190 23.05 -10.25 3.77
CA THR A 190 22.56 -11.32 4.63
C THR A 190 21.87 -10.73 5.85
N ILE A 191 20.74 -11.27 6.22
CA ILE A 191 20.06 -10.98 7.47
C ILE A 191 19.95 -12.26 8.28
N THR A 192 20.43 -12.22 9.52
CA THR A 192 20.20 -13.28 10.50
C THR A 192 19.03 -12.88 11.37
N ILE A 193 18.01 -13.72 11.46
CA ILE A 193 16.80 -13.45 12.25
C ILE A 193 16.58 -14.59 13.23
N GLN A 194 16.49 -14.27 14.51
CA GLN A 194 16.08 -15.23 15.52
C GLN A 194 14.60 -15.62 15.31
N GLY A 195 14.30 -16.91 15.38
CA GLY A 195 12.95 -17.42 15.28
C GLY A 195 12.03 -16.86 16.38
N LYS A 196 10.74 -16.71 16.06
CA LYS A 196 9.74 -16.25 17.03
C LYS A 196 8.41 -16.93 16.73
N GLY A 197 7.76 -17.41 17.78
CA GLY A 197 6.50 -18.12 17.68
C GLY A 197 6.65 -19.50 17.05
N ASP A 198 5.52 -20.11 16.72
CA ASP A 198 5.42 -21.46 16.15
C ASP A 198 4.97 -21.49 14.69
N SER A 199 4.56 -20.34 14.17
CA SER A 199 4.05 -20.19 12.82
C SER A 199 4.21 -18.74 12.34
N PRO A 200 4.07 -18.45 11.04
CA PRO A 200 4.10 -17.06 10.54
C PRO A 200 3.12 -16.13 11.26
N HIS A 201 1.99 -16.63 11.76
CA HIS A 201 0.94 -15.85 12.44
C HIS A 201 1.45 -15.05 13.63
N ASN A 202 2.39 -15.59 14.37
CA ASN A 202 2.95 -15.00 15.59
C ASN A 202 4.47 -14.76 15.50
N SER A 203 5.04 -14.87 14.29
CA SER A 203 6.47 -14.70 14.04
C SER A 203 6.92 -13.24 13.87
N SER A 204 6.01 -12.29 13.77
CA SER A 204 6.31 -10.90 13.36
C SER A 204 7.18 -10.84 12.09
N PRO A 205 6.66 -11.22 10.92
CA PRO A 205 7.45 -11.30 9.71
C PRO A 205 8.08 -9.96 9.31
N LEU A 206 9.21 -10.02 8.63
CA LEU A 206 9.88 -8.86 8.06
C LEU A 206 9.31 -8.61 6.66
N LEU A 207 8.62 -7.47 6.49
CA LEU A 207 7.78 -7.15 5.33
C LEU A 207 8.32 -5.94 4.58
N PHE A 208 7.98 -5.86 3.29
CA PHE A 208 8.17 -4.66 2.47
C PHE A 208 6.92 -4.36 1.63
N VAL A 209 6.86 -3.16 1.05
CA VAL A 209 5.74 -2.75 0.20
C VAL A 209 6.02 -3.21 -1.23
N GLY A 210 5.17 -4.11 -1.74
CA GLY A 210 5.15 -4.52 -3.15
C GLY A 210 4.07 -3.75 -3.93
N GLY A 211 4.31 -3.47 -5.20
CA GLY A 211 3.36 -2.75 -6.08
C GLY A 211 3.20 -3.38 -7.46
N CYS A 212 3.73 -4.58 -7.68
CA CYS A 212 3.66 -5.27 -8.97
C CYS A 212 2.52 -6.28 -9.02
N HIS A 213 1.88 -6.43 -10.18
CA HIS A 213 0.85 -7.43 -10.42
C HIS A 213 1.40 -8.86 -10.38
N ALA A 214 2.60 -9.04 -10.90
CA ALA A 214 3.30 -10.32 -10.93
C ALA A 214 4.75 -10.14 -10.50
N TYR A 215 5.24 -11.05 -9.68
CA TYR A 215 6.62 -11.06 -9.18
C TYR A 215 6.99 -12.42 -8.61
N GLU A 216 8.27 -12.64 -8.44
CA GLU A 216 8.82 -13.79 -7.75
C GLU A 216 9.76 -13.30 -6.64
N LEU A 217 9.61 -13.88 -5.47
CA LEU A 217 10.51 -13.72 -4.35
C LEU A 217 11.40 -14.95 -4.28
N GLU A 218 12.70 -14.76 -4.18
CA GLU A 218 13.66 -15.84 -3.97
C GLU A 218 14.50 -15.54 -2.74
N VAL A 219 14.75 -16.54 -1.92
CA VAL A 219 15.63 -16.45 -0.78
C VAL A 219 16.48 -17.71 -0.65
N GLU A 220 17.76 -17.55 -0.37
CA GLU A 220 18.63 -18.59 0.15
C GLU A 220 18.52 -18.57 1.67
N ILE A 221 18.24 -19.72 2.26
CA ILE A 221 18.05 -19.89 3.72
C ILE A 221 19.13 -20.82 4.24
N GLU A 222 19.84 -20.37 5.27
CA GLU A 222 20.76 -21.18 6.05
C GLU A 222 20.23 -21.27 7.48
N PHE A 223 20.20 -22.48 8.03
CA PHE A 223 19.61 -22.77 9.33
C PHE A 223 20.66 -22.90 10.42
N GLU A 224 20.38 -22.27 11.55
CA GLU A 224 21.00 -22.56 12.84
C GLU A 224 19.90 -23.13 13.75
N GLY A 225 19.95 -24.45 14.04
CA GLY A 225 18.92 -25.13 14.83
C GLY A 225 17.70 -25.59 14.04
N ASP A 226 16.58 -25.77 14.73
CA ASP A 226 15.34 -26.38 14.20
C ASP A 226 14.30 -25.37 13.71
N ALA A 227 14.71 -24.15 13.44
CA ALA A 227 13.81 -23.09 12.97
C ALA A 227 13.12 -23.45 11.65
N THR A 228 11.94 -22.90 11.45
CA THR A 228 11.27 -22.84 10.15
C THR A 228 11.36 -21.42 9.62
N ALA A 229 11.83 -21.26 8.40
CA ALA A 229 11.93 -19.97 7.73
C ALA A 229 11.21 -20.01 6.39
N GLY A 230 10.84 -18.86 5.83
CA GLY A 230 10.18 -18.85 4.54
C GLY A 230 9.76 -17.48 4.03
N LEU A 231 8.99 -17.55 2.95
CA LEU A 231 8.44 -16.41 2.24
C LEU A 231 6.93 -16.30 2.48
N VAL A 232 6.44 -15.10 2.60
CA VAL A 232 5.04 -14.82 2.89
C VAL A 232 4.52 -13.65 2.09
N LEU A 233 3.25 -13.73 1.64
CA LEU A 233 2.43 -12.59 1.26
C LEU A 233 1.45 -12.36 2.41
N TRP A 234 1.56 -11.22 3.05
CA TRP A 234 0.97 -10.90 4.33
C TRP A 234 -0.08 -9.80 4.21
N TYR A 235 -1.30 -10.09 4.60
CA TYR A 235 -2.33 -9.08 4.80
C TYR A 235 -2.42 -8.70 6.29
N ASN A 236 -2.56 -9.70 7.16
CA ASN A 236 -2.50 -9.60 8.61
C ASN A 236 -2.25 -10.98 9.23
N ASN A 237 -2.22 -11.08 10.54
CA ASN A 237 -1.95 -12.33 11.26
C ASN A 237 -2.99 -13.45 11.06
N LYS A 238 -4.17 -13.18 10.47
CA LYS A 238 -5.19 -14.17 10.12
C LYS A 238 -5.22 -14.50 8.62
N TYR A 239 -4.78 -13.57 7.79
CA TYR A 239 -4.89 -13.63 6.35
C TYR A 239 -3.52 -13.44 5.71
N MET A 240 -2.93 -14.55 5.30
CA MET A 240 -1.67 -14.62 4.59
C MET A 240 -1.61 -15.85 3.70
N VAL A 241 -0.64 -15.91 2.83
CA VAL A 241 -0.25 -17.09 2.06
C VAL A 241 1.27 -17.16 2.01
N GLY A 242 1.83 -18.35 2.13
CA GLY A 242 3.30 -18.49 2.15
C GLY A 242 3.79 -19.90 1.99
N ALA A 243 5.09 -20.00 1.81
CA ALA A 243 5.86 -21.23 1.81
C ALA A 243 6.92 -21.17 2.89
N GLY A 244 7.07 -22.24 3.64
CA GLY A 244 8.07 -22.35 4.68
C GLY A 244 8.83 -23.67 4.59
N ILE A 245 10.01 -23.65 5.15
CA ILE A 245 10.93 -24.77 5.12
C ILE A 245 11.67 -24.87 6.43
N SER A 246 11.89 -26.11 6.88
CA SER A 246 12.76 -26.45 8.01
C SER A 246 13.91 -27.35 7.50
N PRO A 247 14.90 -27.69 8.29
CA PRO A 247 15.98 -28.58 7.85
C PRO A 247 15.54 -29.90 7.23
N THR A 248 14.31 -30.38 7.54
CA THR A 248 13.83 -31.71 7.11
C THR A 248 12.46 -31.73 6.44
N ALA A 249 11.73 -30.60 6.42
CA ALA A 249 10.35 -30.57 5.96
C ALA A 249 9.96 -29.26 5.29
N ARG A 250 8.92 -29.31 4.46
CA ARG A 250 8.33 -28.19 3.75
C ARG A 250 6.90 -27.97 4.19
N TYR A 251 6.49 -26.68 4.20
CA TYR A 251 5.17 -26.24 4.64
C TYR A 251 4.59 -25.22 3.67
N SER A 252 3.27 -25.20 3.56
CA SER A 252 2.54 -24.07 3.02
C SER A 252 1.60 -23.50 4.08
N TYR A 253 1.42 -22.20 4.02
CA TYR A 253 0.56 -21.45 4.93
C TYR A 253 -0.57 -20.81 4.13
N ARG A 254 -1.78 -20.95 4.64
CA ARG A 254 -2.98 -20.45 4.00
C ARG A 254 -3.94 -19.95 5.07
N ARG A 255 -4.12 -18.64 5.17
CA ARG A 255 -4.85 -18.04 6.28
C ARG A 255 -4.24 -18.51 7.61
N GLU A 256 -5.03 -19.06 8.51
CA GLU A 256 -4.56 -19.58 9.81
C GLU A 256 -4.12 -21.06 9.76
N SER A 257 -4.12 -21.67 8.58
CA SER A 257 -3.78 -23.07 8.42
C SER A 257 -2.34 -23.30 7.97
N THR A 258 -1.68 -24.25 8.62
CA THR A 258 -0.37 -24.80 8.22
C THR A 258 -0.56 -26.18 7.63
N SER A 259 0.02 -26.44 6.46
CA SER A 259 0.00 -27.75 5.81
C SER A 259 1.43 -28.22 5.54
N ARG A 260 1.79 -29.38 6.04
CA ARG A 260 3.05 -30.03 5.69
C ARG A 260 2.98 -30.55 4.26
N ARG A 261 3.93 -30.18 3.43
CA ARG A 261 3.98 -30.51 1.99
C ARG A 261 4.89 -31.69 1.67
N GLY A 262 5.73 -32.08 2.61
CA GLY A 262 6.61 -33.25 2.46
C GLY A 262 7.87 -33.09 3.27
N SER A 263 8.69 -34.12 3.20
CA SER A 263 10.03 -34.17 3.80
C SER A 263 11.11 -34.14 2.72
N HIS A 264 12.29 -33.76 3.09
CA HIS A 264 13.51 -33.86 2.29
C HIS A 264 14.65 -34.36 3.16
N LYS A 265 15.77 -34.74 2.55
CA LYS A 265 16.99 -35.07 3.29
C LYS A 265 17.40 -33.84 4.09
N GLU A 266 17.81 -34.07 5.32
CA GLU A 266 18.30 -33.00 6.20
C GLU A 266 19.38 -32.17 5.51
N THR A 267 19.22 -30.84 5.57
CA THR A 267 20.14 -29.87 5.01
C THR A 267 20.16 -28.61 5.85
N SER A 268 21.33 -27.99 5.96
CA SER A 268 21.50 -26.69 6.61
C SER A 268 21.22 -25.52 5.64
N ARG A 269 21.12 -25.79 4.33
CA ARG A 269 20.95 -24.75 3.31
C ARG A 269 19.91 -25.18 2.27
N ILE A 270 19.02 -24.25 1.91
CA ILE A 270 17.95 -24.47 0.94
C ILE A 270 17.54 -23.16 0.30
N TRP A 271 17.01 -23.21 -0.93
CA TRP A 271 16.46 -22.07 -1.65
C TRP A 271 14.95 -22.22 -1.77
N LEU A 272 14.25 -21.12 -1.59
CA LEU A 272 12.79 -21.05 -1.67
C LEU A 272 12.37 -19.92 -2.58
N ARG A 273 11.38 -20.19 -3.44
CA ARG A 273 10.70 -19.18 -4.25
C ARG A 273 9.22 -19.15 -3.93
N LEU A 274 8.68 -17.95 -3.88
CA LEU A 274 7.25 -17.69 -3.82
C LEU A 274 6.89 -16.80 -5.01
N LYS A 275 6.13 -17.34 -5.95
CA LYS A 275 5.66 -16.61 -7.14
C LYS A 275 4.24 -16.13 -6.91
N ASN A 276 3.99 -14.85 -7.13
CA ASN A 276 2.67 -14.30 -7.37
C ASN A 276 2.53 -14.01 -8.87
N ASP A 277 1.58 -14.67 -9.52
CA ASP A 277 1.23 -14.42 -10.93
C ASP A 277 -0.17 -13.81 -10.96
N HIS A 278 -0.20 -12.47 -10.96
CA HIS A 278 -1.40 -11.65 -10.83
C HIS A 278 -2.13 -11.87 -9.50
N HIS A 279 -2.78 -12.98 -9.30
CA HIS A 279 -3.43 -13.34 -8.02
C HIS A 279 -3.18 -14.78 -7.62
N ILE A 280 -2.47 -15.53 -8.45
CA ILE A 280 -2.17 -16.93 -8.18
C ILE A 280 -0.80 -17.06 -7.55
N VAL A 281 -0.79 -17.52 -6.31
CA VAL A 281 0.44 -17.74 -5.54
C VAL A 281 0.81 -19.20 -5.55
N SER A 282 2.09 -19.49 -5.78
CA SER A 282 2.66 -20.84 -5.76
C SER A 282 4.08 -20.83 -5.20
N GLY A 283 4.56 -21.99 -4.72
CA GLY A 283 5.89 -22.15 -4.17
C GLY A 283 6.74 -23.15 -4.95
N THR A 284 8.05 -22.88 -5.01
CA THR A 284 9.07 -23.83 -5.48
C THR A 284 10.26 -23.78 -4.54
N TYR A 285 11.03 -24.88 -4.49
CA TYR A 285 12.23 -24.97 -3.64
C TYR A 285 13.36 -25.64 -4.40
N SER A 286 14.58 -25.47 -3.90
CA SER A 286 15.77 -26.12 -4.43
C SER A 286 16.70 -26.53 -3.29
N LEU A 287 17.33 -27.70 -3.41
CA LEU A 287 18.32 -28.21 -2.46
C LEU A 287 19.75 -27.93 -2.90
N ASP A 288 19.95 -27.46 -4.13
CA ASP A 288 21.26 -27.23 -4.75
C ASP A 288 21.42 -25.83 -5.37
N GLY A 289 20.36 -24.98 -5.26
CA GLY A 289 20.28 -23.65 -5.87
C GLY A 289 20.16 -23.65 -7.39
N LYS A 290 20.05 -24.82 -8.03
CA LYS A 290 20.04 -24.99 -9.50
C LYS A 290 18.80 -25.70 -9.99
N THR A 291 18.44 -26.81 -9.35
CA THR A 291 17.28 -27.65 -9.71
C THR A 291 16.10 -27.24 -8.86
N TRP A 292 15.06 -26.67 -9.50
CA TRP A 292 13.85 -26.20 -8.83
C TRP A 292 12.75 -27.24 -8.90
N LEU A 293 12.21 -27.58 -7.74
CA LEU A 293 11.12 -28.52 -7.56
C LEU A 293 9.85 -27.75 -7.17
N LYS A 294 8.74 -28.08 -7.80
CA LYS A 294 7.45 -27.44 -7.52
C LYS A 294 6.78 -28.13 -6.33
N ASP A 295 6.30 -27.34 -5.38
CA ASP A 295 5.34 -27.81 -4.41
C ASP A 295 3.94 -27.85 -5.02
N ASP A 296 3.19 -28.93 -4.72
CA ASP A 296 1.85 -29.14 -5.27
C ASP A 296 0.79 -28.34 -4.49
N TRP A 297 0.86 -27.02 -4.59
CA TRP A 297 -0.13 -26.11 -4.04
C TRP A 297 -0.18 -24.80 -4.82
N GLY A 298 -1.33 -24.15 -4.74
CA GLY A 298 -1.55 -22.80 -5.25
C GLY A 298 -2.70 -22.16 -4.49
N MET A 299 -2.72 -20.85 -4.45
CA MET A 299 -3.78 -20.08 -3.82
C MET A 299 -4.09 -18.81 -4.59
N GLU A 300 -5.37 -18.55 -4.78
CA GLU A 300 -5.90 -17.31 -5.30
C GLU A 300 -6.06 -16.30 -4.15
N ILE A 301 -5.61 -15.04 -4.34
CA ILE A 301 -5.51 -14.00 -3.30
C ILE A 301 -6.22 -12.68 -3.66
N SER A 302 -7.01 -12.58 -4.71
CA SER A 302 -7.71 -11.32 -5.07
C SER A 302 -8.62 -10.82 -3.95
N GLY A 303 -9.20 -11.76 -3.19
CA GLY A 303 -10.03 -11.48 -2.03
C GLY A 303 -9.29 -10.95 -0.80
N PHE A 304 -7.95 -10.89 -0.80
CA PHE A 304 -7.17 -10.36 0.32
C PHE A 304 -7.02 -8.84 0.17
N ASN A 305 -8.09 -8.13 0.38
CA ASN A 305 -8.18 -6.68 0.21
C ASN A 305 -9.08 -6.03 1.28
N ASN A 306 -9.01 -4.72 1.37
CA ASN A 306 -9.73 -3.95 2.38
C ASN A 306 -11.26 -4.07 2.29
N ASN A 307 -11.84 -4.17 1.09
CA ASN A 307 -13.29 -4.30 0.93
C ASN A 307 -13.83 -5.63 1.45
N THR A 308 -12.99 -6.68 1.43
CA THR A 308 -13.36 -8.02 1.92
C THR A 308 -13.00 -8.22 3.38
N LEU A 309 -11.83 -7.75 3.81
CA LEU A 309 -11.23 -8.09 5.12
C LEU A 309 -11.16 -6.91 6.08
N GLY A 310 -11.35 -5.68 5.61
CA GLY A 310 -11.13 -4.46 6.39
C GLY A 310 -9.65 -4.19 6.69
N GLY A 311 -9.39 -3.21 7.57
CA GLY A 311 -8.07 -2.94 8.13
C GLY A 311 -7.17 -2.02 7.30
N PHE A 312 -7.60 -1.55 6.14
CA PHE A 312 -6.83 -0.63 5.27
C PHE A 312 -5.42 -1.12 4.91
N MET A 313 -5.26 -2.44 4.80
CA MET A 313 -4.00 -3.08 4.46
C MET A 313 -3.92 -3.39 2.95
N SER A 314 -2.69 -3.61 2.48
CA SER A 314 -2.37 -4.26 1.20
C SER A 314 -1.65 -5.58 1.47
N MET A 315 -1.53 -6.44 0.46
CA MET A 315 -0.67 -7.61 0.54
C MET A 315 0.79 -7.17 0.53
N LEU A 316 1.51 -7.51 1.59
CA LEU A 316 2.91 -7.17 1.78
C LEU A 316 3.76 -8.44 1.61
N PRO A 317 4.66 -8.48 0.63
CA PRO A 317 5.67 -9.52 0.54
C PRO A 317 6.66 -9.46 1.69
N GLY A 318 7.22 -10.62 2.08
CA GLY A 318 8.22 -10.64 3.12
C GLY A 318 8.78 -12.01 3.45
N ILE A 319 9.61 -12.04 4.48
CA ILE A 319 10.24 -13.23 5.04
C ILE A 319 9.80 -13.42 6.50
N PHE A 320 9.78 -14.66 6.93
CA PHE A 320 9.49 -15.00 8.33
C PHE A 320 10.44 -16.06 8.84
N THR A 321 10.60 -16.11 10.15
CA THR A 321 11.27 -17.16 10.89
C THR A 321 10.46 -17.49 12.13
N CYS A 322 10.22 -18.76 12.40
CA CYS A 322 9.56 -19.25 13.59
C CYS A 322 10.30 -20.49 14.17
N GLY A 323 10.01 -20.82 15.41
CA GLY A 323 10.78 -21.78 16.20
C GLY A 323 11.76 -21.09 17.15
N ASN A 324 12.50 -21.89 17.88
CA ASN A 324 13.50 -21.40 18.84
C ASN A 324 14.90 -21.50 18.25
#